data_a377081a03a7a3ed7d9ecb719a6e5cfc
#
_entry.id   a377081a03a7a3ed7d9ecb719a6e5cfc
#
_cell.length_a   1.000
_cell.length_b   1.000
_cell.length_c   1.000
_cell.angle_alpha   90.00
_cell.angle_beta   90.00
_cell.angle_gamma   90.00
#
_symmetry.space_group_name_H-M   'P 1'
#
loop_
_entity.id
_entity.type
_entity.pdbx_description
1 polymer ?
#
loop_
_entity_poly.entity_id
_entity_poly.type
_entity_poly.pdbx_seq_one_letter_code
_entity_poly.pdbx_strand_id
1 'polypeptide(L)'
;MIGIAGVSSEGFQYANTPEIDKLISLGAISLKTRGVIPSESASDWVSVLSGAGPEQHGVISNNWSPGNQVIEPTLKDADGYFPSIFTLIRKQKPKAVTGMFYDWDQLGSYFNKKLISKEQYIQGQVMITSVALNFITKEKPVFTYIYYGLPLETGLNKGFNTKDYYQAVSEIDAEIGKIVSGLQEAKMMQNTTIIITSDHGGAGSGMESTGNFEVPWIISGPGVQKNILLEIPNDNLNTAPTIARILGLKTPVEWIGRPVSEAFILKGAKAKHGQYVSKPRCSLPDGAYPGPQQIELSTTRQGAIIYYSLNGSAPGAASKKYTAPFTISKNCILKAVSISGTNSSQVLTRMFTFVEGIKSASLTTQPSPKYAGSGVSALFDGLIGSANQTNNQWMGFEGDNFEVTVNLGEVKPVKALGIDVLQLPASLIFLPSSVEFYSSDDGITFKLLKTYYPSETEDPLPDGPVMLSRTFVNLQTQYLRIKATNLGTCPAGLPGEGQKAWLFVSEVEIE
;
A
#
# COMPACT_ATOMS: atom_id res chain seq x y z
N MET A 1 -21.72 2.41 3.46
CA MET A 1 -20.49 1.62 3.22
C MET A 1 -19.49 2.48 2.49
N ILE A 2 -18.23 2.40 2.84
CA ILE A 2 -17.12 3.14 2.21
C ILE A 2 -16.10 2.12 1.73
N GLY A 3 -15.77 2.15 0.44
CA GLY A 3 -14.71 1.40 -0.20
C GLY A 3 -13.50 2.29 -0.41
N ILE A 4 -12.30 1.83 -0.05
CA ILE A 4 -11.05 2.53 -0.27
C ILE A 4 -10.14 1.61 -1.08
N ALA A 5 -9.89 1.95 -2.34
CA ALA A 5 -9.15 1.07 -3.22
C ALA A 5 -7.65 0.98 -2.90
N GLY A 6 -7.10 -0.22 -3.00
CA GLY A 6 -5.67 -0.47 -2.92
C GLY A 6 -5.07 -0.32 -1.52
N VAL A 7 -5.84 -0.53 -0.45
CA VAL A 7 -5.35 -0.35 0.93
C VAL A 7 -5.20 -1.71 1.62
N SER A 8 -3.96 -2.18 1.74
CA SER A 8 -3.64 -3.35 2.55
C SER A 8 -3.80 -3.07 4.05
N SER A 9 -3.99 -4.12 4.85
CA SER A 9 -3.99 -4.02 6.32
C SER A 9 -2.70 -3.43 6.86
N GLU A 10 -1.57 -3.70 6.22
CA GLU A 10 -0.29 -3.11 6.57
C GLU A 10 -0.25 -1.62 6.23
N GLY A 11 -0.62 -1.25 4.99
CA GLY A 11 -0.67 0.15 4.54
C GLY A 11 -1.60 1.00 5.41
N PHE A 12 -2.76 0.46 5.79
CA PHE A 12 -3.67 1.09 6.74
C PHE A 12 -3.00 1.37 8.09
N GLN A 13 -2.25 0.42 8.64
CA GLN A 13 -1.61 0.55 9.95
C GLN A 13 -0.45 1.57 9.98
N TYR A 14 0.15 1.87 8.84
CA TYR A 14 1.21 2.87 8.72
C TYR A 14 0.69 4.28 8.42
N ALA A 15 -0.43 4.41 7.75
CA ALA A 15 -1.05 5.69 7.46
C ALA A 15 -1.60 6.37 8.74
N ASN A 16 -1.68 7.69 8.73
CA ASN A 16 -2.30 8.45 9.81
C ASN A 16 -3.82 8.53 9.60
N THR A 17 -4.60 7.77 10.37
CA THR A 17 -6.04 7.58 10.19
C THR A 17 -6.84 7.87 11.46
N PRO A 18 -6.76 9.10 12.04
CA PRO A 18 -7.40 9.40 13.32
C PRO A 18 -8.93 9.30 13.29
N GLU A 19 -9.59 9.56 12.17
CA GLU A 19 -11.04 9.51 12.06
C GLU A 19 -11.55 8.06 11.99
N ILE A 20 -10.87 7.21 11.22
CA ILE A 20 -11.15 5.76 11.18
C ILE A 20 -10.85 5.14 12.56
N ASP A 21 -9.75 5.54 13.21
CA ASP A 21 -9.41 5.06 14.57
C ASP A 21 -10.50 5.38 15.60
N LYS A 22 -11.16 6.56 15.48
CA LYS A 22 -12.34 6.88 16.30
C LYS A 22 -13.50 5.92 16.01
N LEU A 23 -13.78 5.61 14.75
CA LEU A 23 -14.80 4.63 14.37
C LEU A 23 -14.49 3.24 14.94
N ILE A 24 -13.23 2.79 14.87
CA ILE A 24 -12.78 1.51 15.45
C ILE A 24 -12.99 1.50 16.97
N SER A 25 -12.70 2.60 17.65
CA SER A 25 -12.93 2.71 19.11
C SER A 25 -14.40 2.51 19.51
N LEU A 26 -15.31 2.82 18.61
CA LEU A 26 -16.77 2.67 18.75
C LEU A 26 -17.32 1.43 18.03
N GLY A 27 -16.45 0.59 17.45
CA GLY A 27 -16.82 -0.51 16.60
C GLY A 27 -15.85 -1.68 16.64
N ALA A 28 -15.79 -2.43 15.56
CA ALA A 28 -14.92 -3.60 15.40
C ALA A 28 -14.06 -3.49 14.14
N ILE A 29 -12.88 -4.11 14.17
CA ILE A 29 -11.95 -4.19 13.05
C ILE A 29 -11.45 -5.62 12.86
N SER A 30 -11.30 -6.05 11.60
CA SER A 30 -10.45 -7.16 11.17
C SER A 30 -9.28 -6.59 10.36
N LEU A 31 -8.07 -7.03 10.68
CA LEU A 31 -6.84 -6.75 9.91
C LEU A 31 -6.41 -7.93 9.04
N LYS A 32 -7.23 -8.98 8.97
CA LYS A 32 -6.97 -10.21 8.23
C LYS A 32 -8.15 -10.60 7.34
N THR A 33 -8.87 -9.59 6.87
CA THR A 33 -9.92 -9.83 5.89
C THR A 33 -9.28 -10.15 4.55
N ARG A 34 -9.72 -11.22 3.91
CA ARG A 34 -9.18 -11.67 2.63
C ARG A 34 -10.00 -11.12 1.46
N GLY A 35 -9.30 -10.61 0.45
CA GLY A 35 -9.83 -10.40 -0.89
C GLY A 35 -10.03 -11.72 -1.64
N VAL A 36 -10.47 -11.63 -2.89
CA VAL A 36 -10.72 -12.80 -3.75
C VAL A 36 -9.59 -13.04 -4.74
N ILE A 37 -9.62 -14.17 -5.45
CA ILE A 37 -8.69 -14.51 -6.53
C ILE A 37 -9.54 -14.71 -7.81
N PRO A 38 -9.20 -14.02 -8.92
CA PRO A 38 -8.08 -13.09 -9.10
C PRO A 38 -8.28 -11.81 -8.30
N SER A 39 -7.17 -11.24 -7.78
CA SER A 39 -7.17 -9.99 -7.01
C SER A 39 -7.14 -8.80 -7.98
N GLU A 40 -8.31 -8.49 -8.52
CA GLU A 40 -8.55 -7.33 -9.38
C GLU A 40 -9.73 -6.53 -8.85
N SER A 41 -9.68 -5.21 -8.98
CA SER A 41 -10.67 -4.32 -8.38
C SER A 41 -12.11 -4.67 -8.74
N ALA A 42 -12.41 -5.04 -10.00
CA ALA A 42 -13.76 -5.47 -10.40
C ALA A 42 -14.21 -6.75 -9.69
N SER A 43 -13.34 -7.78 -9.65
CA SER A 43 -13.63 -9.05 -8.97
C SER A 43 -13.90 -8.84 -7.49
N ASP A 44 -13.04 -8.07 -6.84
CA ASP A 44 -13.15 -7.81 -5.40
C ASP A 44 -14.39 -6.96 -5.08
N TRP A 45 -14.64 -5.85 -5.78
CA TRP A 45 -15.80 -4.98 -5.47
C TRP A 45 -17.15 -5.65 -5.77
N VAL A 46 -17.23 -6.48 -6.82
CA VAL A 46 -18.44 -7.27 -7.05
C VAL A 46 -18.61 -8.29 -5.93
N SER A 47 -17.56 -8.97 -5.50
CA SER A 47 -17.59 -9.91 -4.37
C SER A 47 -18.02 -9.22 -3.07
N VAL A 48 -17.47 -8.05 -2.77
CA VAL A 48 -17.83 -7.24 -1.58
C VAL A 48 -19.31 -6.88 -1.55
N LEU A 49 -19.90 -6.55 -2.71
CA LEU A 49 -21.29 -6.08 -2.82
C LEU A 49 -22.30 -7.17 -3.21
N SER A 50 -21.83 -8.40 -3.47
CA SER A 50 -22.70 -9.54 -3.82
C SER A 50 -22.57 -10.75 -2.88
N GLY A 51 -21.59 -10.78 -1.97
CA GLY A 51 -21.41 -11.90 -1.05
C GLY A 51 -21.09 -13.24 -1.74
N ALA A 52 -20.55 -13.19 -2.95
CA ALA A 52 -20.21 -14.31 -3.80
C ALA A 52 -18.82 -14.13 -4.39
N GLY A 53 -18.11 -15.19 -4.72
CA GLY A 53 -16.80 -15.14 -5.34
C GLY A 53 -16.85 -15.00 -6.87
N PRO A 54 -15.70 -14.77 -7.53
CA PRO A 54 -15.61 -14.67 -8.99
C PRO A 54 -16.17 -15.88 -9.72
N GLU A 55 -16.06 -17.08 -9.15
CA GLU A 55 -16.61 -18.32 -9.70
C GLU A 55 -18.15 -18.38 -9.68
N GLN A 56 -18.82 -17.58 -8.82
CA GLN A 56 -20.27 -17.46 -8.80
C GLN A 56 -20.77 -16.29 -9.63
N HIS A 57 -20.15 -15.09 -9.49
CA HIS A 57 -20.65 -13.90 -10.17
C HIS A 57 -20.05 -13.67 -11.56
N GLY A 58 -19.02 -14.42 -11.95
CA GLY A 58 -18.43 -14.40 -13.30
C GLY A 58 -17.53 -13.20 -13.62
N VAL A 59 -17.33 -12.26 -12.69
CA VAL A 59 -16.46 -11.09 -12.89
C VAL A 59 -15.06 -11.44 -12.43
N ILE A 60 -14.15 -11.65 -13.39
CA ILE A 60 -12.76 -12.07 -13.14
C ILE A 60 -11.72 -11.04 -13.58
N SER A 61 -12.14 -9.95 -14.21
CA SER A 61 -11.23 -8.88 -14.66
C SER A 61 -11.96 -7.53 -14.78
N ASN A 62 -11.17 -6.46 -14.84
CA ASN A 62 -11.68 -5.11 -15.07
C ASN A 62 -12.30 -4.90 -16.46
N ASN A 63 -12.07 -5.83 -17.40
CA ASN A 63 -12.63 -5.78 -18.76
C ASN A 63 -13.99 -6.51 -18.88
N TRP A 64 -14.57 -6.94 -17.76
CA TRP A 64 -15.86 -7.63 -17.75
C TRP A 64 -17.03 -6.69 -18.13
N SER A 65 -17.98 -7.22 -18.85
CA SER A 65 -19.30 -6.59 -19.08
C SER A 65 -20.37 -7.66 -19.29
N PRO A 66 -21.67 -7.34 -19.08
CA PRO A 66 -22.76 -8.26 -19.45
C PRO A 66 -22.66 -8.64 -20.92
N GLY A 67 -22.65 -9.95 -21.22
CA GLY A 67 -22.50 -10.49 -22.58
C GLY A 67 -21.05 -10.65 -23.06
N ASN A 68 -20.05 -10.24 -22.28
CA ASN A 68 -18.62 -10.48 -22.53
C ASN A 68 -17.96 -11.09 -21.28
N GLN A 69 -18.48 -12.21 -20.82
CA GLN A 69 -17.96 -12.93 -19.66
C GLN A 69 -17.30 -14.26 -20.08
N VAL A 70 -16.16 -14.56 -19.45
CA VAL A 70 -15.48 -15.87 -19.62
C VAL A 70 -16.15 -16.95 -18.75
N ILE A 71 -16.63 -16.54 -17.57
CA ILE A 71 -17.35 -17.41 -16.63
C ILE A 71 -18.80 -16.94 -16.58
N GLU A 72 -19.75 -17.81 -16.87
CA GLU A 72 -21.17 -17.53 -16.73
C GLU A 72 -21.53 -17.40 -15.24
N PRO A 73 -22.25 -16.33 -14.83
CA PRO A 73 -22.74 -16.22 -13.46
C PRO A 73 -23.71 -17.35 -13.12
N THR A 74 -23.61 -17.89 -11.91
CA THR A 74 -24.51 -18.95 -11.42
C THR A 74 -25.96 -18.46 -11.27
N LEU A 75 -26.15 -17.16 -11.13
CA LEU A 75 -27.43 -16.46 -11.10
C LEU A 75 -27.27 -15.10 -11.78
N LYS A 76 -28.21 -14.72 -12.64
CA LYS A 76 -28.21 -13.40 -13.28
C LYS A 76 -29.63 -12.83 -13.40
N ASP A 77 -29.72 -11.50 -13.37
CA ASP A 77 -30.97 -10.80 -13.68
C ASP A 77 -31.19 -10.73 -15.21
N ALA A 78 -32.31 -10.11 -15.63
CA ALA A 78 -32.64 -9.96 -17.03
C ALA A 78 -31.65 -9.12 -17.85
N ASP A 79 -30.86 -8.29 -17.18
CA ASP A 79 -29.83 -7.46 -17.79
C ASP A 79 -28.42 -8.12 -17.75
N GLY A 80 -28.31 -9.36 -17.24
CA GLY A 80 -27.07 -10.15 -17.23
C GLY A 80 -26.19 -9.98 -16.00
N TYR A 81 -26.61 -9.23 -14.98
CA TYR A 81 -25.83 -8.99 -13.77
C TYR A 81 -26.12 -10.01 -12.68
N PHE A 82 -25.07 -10.42 -11.97
CA PHE A 82 -25.23 -11.18 -10.73
C PHE A 82 -25.89 -10.32 -9.64
N PRO A 83 -26.79 -10.86 -8.80
CA PRO A 83 -27.50 -10.08 -7.78
C PRO A 83 -26.56 -9.49 -6.73
N SER A 84 -26.51 -8.17 -6.65
CA SER A 84 -25.80 -7.40 -5.62
C SER A 84 -26.72 -7.02 -4.46
N ILE A 85 -26.19 -6.38 -3.44
CA ILE A 85 -26.96 -5.81 -2.33
C ILE A 85 -28.01 -4.81 -2.83
N PHE A 86 -27.74 -4.06 -3.91
CA PHE A 86 -28.72 -3.17 -4.53
C PHE A 86 -29.91 -3.94 -5.10
N THR A 87 -29.63 -5.08 -5.73
CA THR A 87 -30.68 -5.99 -6.25
C THR A 87 -31.58 -6.50 -5.12
N LEU A 88 -30.99 -6.92 -3.99
CA LEU A 88 -31.74 -7.41 -2.84
C LEU A 88 -32.61 -6.30 -2.23
N ILE A 89 -32.05 -5.11 -2.05
CA ILE A 89 -32.79 -3.96 -1.52
C ILE A 89 -33.97 -3.64 -2.44
N ARG A 90 -33.74 -3.53 -3.75
CA ARG A 90 -34.79 -3.21 -4.71
C ARG A 90 -35.92 -4.26 -4.73
N LYS A 91 -35.56 -5.55 -4.67
CA LYS A 91 -36.55 -6.64 -4.65
C LYS A 91 -37.36 -6.70 -3.36
N GLN A 92 -36.73 -6.53 -2.20
CA GLN A 92 -37.38 -6.75 -0.90
C GLN A 92 -37.90 -5.46 -0.23
N LYS A 93 -37.37 -4.31 -0.63
CA LYS A 93 -37.80 -2.97 -0.17
C LYS A 93 -37.93 -2.01 -1.37
N PRO A 94 -38.94 -2.19 -2.25
CA PRO A 94 -39.01 -1.49 -3.55
C PRO A 94 -39.01 0.04 -3.47
N LYS A 95 -39.48 0.61 -2.35
CA LYS A 95 -39.54 2.06 -2.10
C LYS A 95 -38.27 2.61 -1.44
N ALA A 96 -37.31 1.77 -1.09
CA ALA A 96 -36.10 2.20 -0.41
C ALA A 96 -35.18 2.97 -1.37
N VAL A 97 -34.63 4.09 -0.87
CA VAL A 97 -33.66 4.90 -1.61
C VAL A 97 -32.26 4.33 -1.38
N THR A 98 -31.48 4.24 -2.45
CA THR A 98 -30.07 3.78 -2.42
C THR A 98 -29.18 4.73 -3.21
N GLY A 99 -27.91 4.86 -2.81
CA GLY A 99 -26.91 5.69 -3.48
C GLY A 99 -25.62 4.93 -3.79
N MET A 100 -24.95 5.34 -4.87
CA MET A 100 -23.62 4.85 -5.24
C MET A 100 -22.83 6.02 -5.85
N PHE A 101 -21.69 6.38 -5.23
CA PHE A 101 -20.84 7.50 -5.61
C PHE A 101 -19.38 7.06 -5.66
N TYR A 102 -18.67 7.35 -6.75
CA TYR A 102 -17.36 6.78 -7.00
C TYR A 102 -16.52 7.61 -7.97
N ASP A 103 -15.17 7.46 -7.91
CA ASP A 103 -14.19 8.12 -8.79
C ASP A 103 -13.48 7.17 -9.77
N TRP A 104 -13.87 5.92 -9.84
CA TRP A 104 -13.45 5.00 -10.88
C TRP A 104 -14.59 4.81 -11.89
N ASP A 105 -14.45 5.34 -13.09
CA ASP A 105 -15.51 5.44 -14.11
C ASP A 105 -16.16 4.10 -14.48
N GLN A 106 -15.37 3.02 -14.48
CA GLN A 106 -15.84 1.67 -14.80
C GLN A 106 -16.66 1.03 -13.68
N LEU A 107 -16.49 1.46 -12.41
CA LEU A 107 -17.10 0.78 -11.27
C LEU A 107 -18.60 0.58 -11.41
N GLY A 108 -19.31 1.60 -11.88
CA GLY A 108 -20.75 1.51 -12.09
C GLY A 108 -21.19 0.49 -13.15
N SER A 109 -20.29 0.08 -14.06
CA SER A 109 -20.61 -0.87 -15.13
C SER A 109 -20.73 -2.32 -14.65
N TYR A 110 -20.22 -2.63 -13.46
CA TYR A 110 -20.30 -3.98 -12.86
C TYR A 110 -21.61 -4.23 -12.11
N PHE A 111 -22.47 -3.23 -12.00
CA PHE A 111 -23.75 -3.32 -11.28
C PHE A 111 -24.91 -2.84 -12.14
N ASN A 112 -26.10 -3.44 -11.94
CA ASN A 112 -27.30 -3.01 -12.64
C ASN A 112 -27.76 -1.64 -12.11
N LYS A 113 -27.35 -0.56 -12.80
CA LYS A 113 -27.64 0.83 -12.43
C LYS A 113 -29.14 1.14 -12.33
N LYS A 114 -30.01 0.43 -13.08
CA LYS A 114 -31.47 0.59 -13.04
C LYS A 114 -32.06 0.30 -11.65
N LEU A 115 -31.34 -0.46 -10.82
CA LEU A 115 -31.77 -0.86 -9.47
C LEU A 115 -31.30 0.11 -8.38
N ILE A 116 -30.47 1.12 -8.73
CA ILE A 116 -29.90 2.11 -7.83
C ILE A 116 -30.66 3.43 -7.97
N SER A 117 -31.09 4.03 -6.85
CA SER A 117 -31.91 5.25 -6.91
C SER A 117 -31.11 6.46 -7.38
N LYS A 118 -29.84 6.56 -6.98
CA LYS A 118 -28.89 7.58 -7.41
C LYS A 118 -27.52 6.94 -7.57
N GLU A 119 -27.05 6.90 -8.81
CA GLU A 119 -25.71 6.44 -9.16
C GLU A 119 -24.98 7.58 -9.87
N GLN A 120 -23.69 7.82 -9.48
CA GLN A 120 -22.93 8.91 -10.06
C GLN A 120 -21.42 8.68 -9.98
N TYR A 121 -20.76 8.72 -11.14
CA TYR A 121 -19.31 8.92 -11.24
C TYR A 121 -18.99 10.38 -10.94
N ILE A 122 -17.96 10.63 -10.12
CA ILE A 122 -17.53 11.97 -9.70
C ILE A 122 -16.01 11.95 -9.57
N GLN A 123 -15.34 12.82 -10.27
CA GLN A 123 -13.89 12.92 -10.18
C GLN A 123 -13.46 13.63 -8.89
N GLY A 124 -12.59 12.98 -8.12
CA GLY A 124 -11.93 13.54 -6.93
C GLY A 124 -12.70 13.35 -5.62
N GLN A 125 -11.96 12.91 -4.60
CA GLN A 125 -12.46 12.47 -3.29
C GLN A 125 -13.28 13.55 -2.55
N VAL A 126 -12.86 14.80 -2.61
CA VAL A 126 -13.56 15.93 -1.92
C VAL A 126 -14.96 16.13 -2.48
N MET A 127 -15.10 16.03 -3.80
CA MET A 127 -16.39 16.23 -4.47
C MET A 127 -17.32 15.05 -4.21
N ILE A 128 -16.79 13.81 -4.25
CA ILE A 128 -17.57 12.60 -3.89
C ILE A 128 -18.14 12.74 -2.49
N THR A 129 -17.30 13.10 -1.52
CA THR A 129 -17.71 13.29 -0.11
C THR A 129 -18.85 14.30 -0.02
N SER A 130 -18.70 15.45 -0.65
CA SER A 130 -19.70 16.53 -0.61
C SER A 130 -21.04 16.10 -1.22
N VAL A 131 -21.02 15.49 -2.41
CA VAL A 131 -22.23 15.04 -3.12
C VAL A 131 -22.90 13.89 -2.37
N ALA A 132 -22.13 12.89 -1.91
CA ALA A 132 -22.66 11.77 -1.16
C ALA A 132 -23.26 12.20 0.17
N LEU A 133 -22.61 13.09 0.93
CA LEU A 133 -23.13 13.60 2.20
C LEU A 133 -24.42 14.40 2.01
N ASN A 134 -24.47 15.28 1.00
CA ASN A 134 -25.71 16.02 0.67
C ASN A 134 -26.85 15.05 0.31
N PHE A 135 -26.58 14.02 -0.49
CA PHE A 135 -27.57 13.00 -0.81
C PHE A 135 -28.04 12.25 0.44
N ILE A 136 -27.10 11.79 1.29
CA ILE A 136 -27.42 11.02 2.50
C ILE A 136 -28.28 11.84 3.46
N THR A 137 -27.92 13.09 3.69
CA THR A 137 -28.64 13.97 4.65
C THR A 137 -30.02 14.37 4.14
N LYS A 138 -30.18 14.57 2.84
CA LYS A 138 -31.42 14.99 2.20
C LYS A 138 -32.39 13.82 1.98
N GLU A 139 -31.92 12.75 1.32
CA GLU A 139 -32.75 11.63 0.89
C GLU A 139 -32.89 10.52 1.92
N LYS A 140 -32.03 10.48 2.95
CA LYS A 140 -31.99 9.50 4.04
C LYS A 140 -32.05 8.04 3.51
N PRO A 141 -31.13 7.66 2.62
CA PRO A 141 -31.14 6.34 1.97
C PRO A 141 -30.97 5.22 3.00
N VAL A 142 -31.49 4.04 2.69
CA VAL A 142 -31.25 2.83 3.50
C VAL A 142 -29.86 2.27 3.30
N PHE A 143 -29.25 2.53 2.13
CA PHE A 143 -27.90 2.09 1.81
C PHE A 143 -27.23 3.09 0.85
N THR A 144 -26.00 3.45 1.16
CA THR A 144 -25.13 4.23 0.26
C THR A 144 -23.78 3.58 0.19
N TYR A 145 -23.26 3.39 -1.01
CA TYR A 145 -21.89 2.99 -1.27
C TYR A 145 -21.10 4.20 -1.78
N ILE A 146 -19.97 4.49 -1.14
CA ILE A 146 -19.03 5.54 -1.50
C ILE A 146 -17.68 4.87 -1.77
N TYR A 147 -17.08 5.13 -2.91
CA TYR A 147 -15.81 4.56 -3.31
C TYR A 147 -14.78 5.65 -3.57
N TYR A 148 -13.58 5.44 -3.04
CA TYR A 148 -12.41 6.30 -3.20
C TYR A 148 -11.26 5.53 -3.84
N GLY A 149 -10.79 5.97 -5.02
CA GLY A 149 -9.70 5.38 -5.79
C GLY A 149 -8.32 5.95 -5.49
N LEU A 150 -8.23 7.10 -4.81
CA LEU A 150 -6.98 7.85 -4.63
C LEU A 150 -5.79 7.03 -4.09
N PRO A 151 -5.91 6.17 -3.05
CA PRO A 151 -4.78 5.38 -2.58
C PRO A 151 -4.26 4.39 -3.61
N LEU A 152 -5.14 3.71 -4.36
CA LEU A 152 -4.74 2.82 -5.45
C LEU A 152 -4.02 3.59 -6.55
N GLU A 153 -4.59 4.69 -7.01
CA GLU A 153 -3.99 5.54 -8.04
C GLU A 153 -2.61 6.05 -7.61
N THR A 154 -2.49 6.53 -6.37
CA THR A 154 -1.21 6.98 -5.82
C THR A 154 -0.21 5.83 -5.74
N GLY A 155 -0.63 4.65 -5.28
CA GLY A 155 0.22 3.47 -5.22
C GLY A 155 0.74 3.02 -6.58
N LEU A 156 -0.12 3.04 -7.61
CA LEU A 156 0.26 2.70 -8.98
C LEU A 156 1.23 3.72 -9.60
N ASN A 157 1.06 5.01 -9.29
CA ASN A 157 1.85 6.10 -9.88
C ASN A 157 3.13 6.40 -9.11
N LYS A 158 3.13 6.27 -7.78
CA LYS A 158 4.23 6.69 -6.89
C LYS A 158 4.75 5.58 -5.98
N GLY A 159 4.30 4.34 -6.20
CA GLY A 159 4.65 3.17 -5.40
C GLY A 159 3.79 3.02 -4.15
N PHE A 160 3.49 1.76 -3.85
CA PHE A 160 2.84 1.37 -2.60
C PHE A 160 3.84 1.41 -1.44
N ASN A 161 3.33 1.59 -0.22
CA ASN A 161 4.13 1.71 1.00
C ASN A 161 5.10 2.90 1.01
N THR A 162 4.89 3.89 0.15
CA THR A 162 5.62 5.15 0.11
C THR A 162 4.96 6.21 1.00
N LYS A 163 5.68 7.31 1.27
CA LYS A 163 5.13 8.47 1.99
C LYS A 163 3.88 9.03 1.31
N ASP A 164 3.91 9.15 -0.02
CA ASP A 164 2.79 9.68 -0.81
C ASP A 164 1.57 8.76 -0.72
N TYR A 165 1.78 7.44 -0.77
CA TYR A 165 0.71 6.46 -0.59
C TYR A 165 0.06 6.58 0.80
N TYR A 166 0.86 6.66 1.87
CA TYR A 166 0.30 6.83 3.22
C TYR A 166 -0.41 8.18 3.39
N GLN A 167 0.09 9.22 2.71
CA GLN A 167 -0.58 10.52 2.69
C GLN A 167 -1.95 10.42 1.98
N ALA A 168 -2.05 9.71 0.86
CA ALA A 168 -3.31 9.48 0.15
C ALA A 168 -4.34 8.75 1.04
N VAL A 169 -3.91 7.73 1.79
CA VAL A 169 -4.78 7.05 2.78
C VAL A 169 -5.24 8.03 3.88
N SER A 170 -4.34 8.90 4.36
CA SER A 170 -4.68 9.91 5.37
C SER A 170 -5.64 10.98 4.85
N GLU A 171 -5.57 11.31 3.56
CA GLU A 171 -6.53 12.22 2.92
C GLU A 171 -7.93 11.62 2.86
N ILE A 172 -8.04 10.33 2.55
CA ILE A 172 -9.34 9.64 2.59
C ILE A 172 -9.87 9.52 4.03
N ASP A 173 -8.99 9.31 5.02
CA ASP A 173 -9.40 9.37 6.43
C ASP A 173 -10.05 10.71 6.78
N ALA A 174 -9.47 11.82 6.33
CA ALA A 174 -10.05 13.15 6.55
C ALA A 174 -11.42 13.32 5.85
N GLU A 175 -11.60 12.77 4.64
CA GLU A 175 -12.90 12.76 3.95
C GLU A 175 -13.95 11.93 4.72
N ILE A 176 -13.55 10.78 5.27
CA ILE A 176 -14.42 9.98 6.14
C ILE A 176 -14.81 10.77 7.39
N GLY A 177 -13.88 11.52 7.97
CA GLY A 177 -14.16 12.43 9.08
C GLY A 177 -15.25 13.45 8.76
N LYS A 178 -15.27 14.01 7.55
CA LYS A 178 -16.34 14.93 7.09
C LYS A 178 -17.68 14.22 6.98
N ILE A 179 -17.72 12.97 6.47
CA ILE A 179 -18.94 12.17 6.42
C ILE A 179 -19.47 11.94 7.84
N VAL A 180 -18.62 11.52 8.78
CA VAL A 180 -18.99 11.27 10.18
C VAL A 180 -19.53 12.54 10.83
N SER A 181 -18.85 13.67 10.67
CA SER A 181 -19.26 14.97 11.22
C SER A 181 -20.60 15.42 10.65
N GLY A 182 -20.80 15.31 9.33
CA GLY A 182 -22.07 15.66 8.69
C GLY A 182 -23.24 14.77 9.14
N LEU A 183 -22.99 13.48 9.36
CA LEU A 183 -23.99 12.56 9.94
C LEU A 183 -24.33 12.91 11.40
N GLN A 184 -23.34 13.38 12.17
CA GLN A 184 -23.56 13.86 13.55
C GLN A 184 -24.40 15.14 13.58
N GLU A 185 -24.06 16.12 12.75
CA GLU A 185 -24.81 17.38 12.59
C GLU A 185 -26.25 17.12 12.17
N ALA A 186 -26.46 16.19 11.22
CA ALA A 186 -27.78 15.75 10.78
C ALA A 186 -28.52 14.87 11.79
N LYS A 187 -27.92 14.54 12.94
CA LYS A 187 -28.45 13.64 13.97
C LYS A 187 -28.82 12.23 13.43
N MET A 188 -28.01 11.74 12.47
CA MET A 188 -28.23 10.44 11.83
C MET A 188 -27.31 9.33 12.37
N MET A 189 -26.21 9.66 13.08
CA MET A 189 -25.23 8.67 13.54
C MET A 189 -25.83 7.55 14.41
N GLN A 190 -26.83 7.86 15.24
CA GLN A 190 -27.47 6.87 16.11
C GLN A 190 -28.24 5.78 15.34
N ASN A 191 -28.54 6.01 14.07
CA ASN A 191 -29.25 5.07 13.18
C ASN A 191 -28.42 4.66 11.97
N THR A 192 -27.11 4.99 11.94
CA THR A 192 -26.23 4.71 10.83
C THR A 192 -25.17 3.71 11.22
N THR A 193 -25.02 2.64 10.44
CA THR A 193 -23.87 1.75 10.51
C THR A 193 -22.92 2.08 9.37
N ILE A 194 -21.66 2.33 9.69
CA ILE A 194 -20.58 2.58 8.75
C ILE A 194 -19.75 1.31 8.63
N ILE A 195 -19.54 0.82 7.41
CA ILE A 195 -18.61 -0.26 7.09
C ILE A 195 -17.54 0.33 6.16
N ILE A 196 -16.26 0.09 6.46
CA ILE A 196 -15.11 0.51 5.65
C ILE A 196 -14.31 -0.74 5.31
N THR A 197 -13.95 -0.92 4.05
CA THR A 197 -13.05 -1.98 3.61
C THR A 197 -12.31 -1.56 2.35
N SER A 198 -11.33 -2.36 1.94
CA SER A 198 -10.63 -2.26 0.67
C SER A 198 -10.93 -3.48 -0.20
N ASP A 199 -10.69 -3.36 -1.50
CA ASP A 199 -10.74 -4.46 -2.45
C ASP A 199 -9.52 -5.39 -2.24
N HIS A 200 -8.34 -4.86 -2.48
CA HIS A 200 -7.05 -5.53 -2.33
C HIS A 200 -6.02 -4.54 -1.78
N GLY A 201 -4.84 -5.02 -1.45
CA GLY A 201 -3.68 -4.18 -1.18
C GLY A 201 -2.90 -3.89 -2.46
N GLY A 202 -1.72 -3.32 -2.31
CA GLY A 202 -0.77 -3.07 -3.39
C GLY A 202 0.66 -3.29 -2.93
N ALA A 203 0.85 -4.11 -1.91
CA ALA A 203 2.16 -4.33 -1.31
C ALA A 203 2.95 -5.40 -2.09
N GLY A 204 3.96 -4.95 -2.81
CA GLY A 204 4.98 -5.80 -3.41
C GLY A 204 4.59 -6.38 -4.77
N SER A 205 5.55 -7.05 -5.35
CA SER A 205 5.52 -7.64 -6.67
C SER A 205 4.53 -8.80 -6.77
N GLY A 206 3.53 -8.59 -7.57
CA GLY A 206 2.66 -9.64 -8.04
C GLY A 206 1.46 -9.94 -7.14
N MET A 207 0.49 -10.60 -7.74
CA MET A 207 -0.75 -11.04 -7.11
C MET A 207 -0.57 -12.13 -6.04
N GLU A 208 0.67 -12.52 -5.72
CA GLU A 208 1.01 -13.62 -4.83
C GLU A 208 1.40 -13.21 -3.41
N SER A 209 1.55 -11.90 -3.14
CA SER A 209 1.93 -11.39 -1.82
C SER A 209 0.74 -11.37 -0.87
N THR A 210 0.91 -11.84 0.36
CA THR A 210 -0.13 -11.74 1.41
C THR A 210 -0.58 -10.30 1.64
N GLY A 211 0.28 -9.32 1.39
CA GLY A 211 -0.04 -7.89 1.43
C GLY A 211 -1.07 -7.44 0.40
N ASN A 212 -1.25 -8.19 -0.70
CA ASN A 212 -2.32 -7.93 -1.67
C ASN A 212 -3.67 -8.44 -1.18
N PHE A 213 -3.72 -9.51 -0.43
CA PHE A 213 -4.96 -10.18 -0.05
C PHE A 213 -5.49 -9.76 1.32
N GLU A 214 -4.64 -9.27 2.23
CA GLU A 214 -5.08 -8.85 3.56
C GLU A 214 -5.45 -7.37 3.58
N VAL A 215 -6.74 -7.11 3.76
CA VAL A 215 -7.32 -5.76 3.78
C VAL A 215 -7.99 -5.46 5.13
N PRO A 216 -8.07 -4.19 5.54
CA PRO A 216 -8.82 -3.81 6.73
C PRO A 216 -10.32 -3.93 6.47
N TRP A 217 -11.07 -4.43 7.44
CA TRP A 217 -12.52 -4.42 7.45
C TRP A 217 -13.02 -3.85 8.78
N ILE A 218 -13.69 -2.73 8.73
CA ILE A 218 -14.11 -1.96 9.91
C ILE A 218 -15.61 -1.81 9.88
N ILE A 219 -16.27 -1.94 11.04
CA ILE A 219 -17.68 -1.68 11.23
C ILE A 219 -17.93 -0.90 12.50
N SER A 220 -18.76 0.15 12.43
CA SER A 220 -19.16 0.95 13.59
C SER A 220 -20.63 1.38 13.45
N GLY A 221 -21.40 1.28 14.52
CA GLY A 221 -22.81 1.68 14.52
C GLY A 221 -23.65 0.98 15.57
N PRO A 222 -24.97 1.13 15.52
CA PRO A 222 -25.89 0.52 16.48
C PRO A 222 -25.75 -1.00 16.54
N GLY A 223 -25.69 -1.55 17.75
CA GLY A 223 -25.59 -2.99 17.99
C GLY A 223 -24.23 -3.61 17.72
N VAL A 224 -23.24 -2.81 17.26
CA VAL A 224 -21.85 -3.26 17.07
C VAL A 224 -21.12 -3.24 18.41
N GLN A 225 -20.26 -4.22 18.67
CA GLN A 225 -19.36 -4.25 19.81
C GLN A 225 -18.32 -3.13 19.68
N LYS A 226 -17.89 -2.58 20.82
CA LYS A 226 -16.97 -1.43 20.81
C LYS A 226 -15.53 -1.85 21.05
N ASN A 227 -14.62 -1.29 20.25
CA ASN A 227 -13.18 -1.47 20.36
C ASN A 227 -12.74 -2.94 20.30
N ILE A 228 -13.28 -3.71 19.34
CA ILE A 228 -13.04 -5.14 19.21
C ILE A 228 -12.12 -5.40 18.01
N LEU A 229 -11.08 -6.21 18.24
CA LEU A 229 -10.30 -6.86 17.17
C LEU A 229 -10.96 -8.21 16.87
N LEU A 230 -11.41 -8.38 15.63
CA LEU A 230 -11.96 -9.64 15.13
C LEU A 230 -10.80 -10.57 14.78
N GLU A 231 -10.61 -11.62 15.57
CA GLU A 231 -9.54 -12.61 15.38
C GLU A 231 -9.96 -13.79 14.49
N ILE A 232 -11.26 -13.90 14.20
CA ILE A 232 -11.83 -14.94 13.35
C ILE A 232 -11.54 -14.60 11.89
N PRO A 233 -11.19 -15.59 11.04
CA PRO A 233 -11.02 -15.38 9.61
C PRO A 233 -12.23 -14.67 8.99
N ASN A 234 -11.98 -13.61 8.25
CA ASN A 234 -12.98 -12.82 7.55
C ASN A 234 -12.62 -12.73 6.07
N ASP A 235 -13.64 -12.63 5.22
CA ASP A 235 -13.51 -12.46 3.79
C ASP A 235 -14.33 -11.26 3.32
N ASN A 236 -13.93 -10.64 2.23
CA ASN A 236 -14.68 -9.57 1.57
C ASN A 236 -16.10 -10.00 1.19
N LEU A 237 -16.29 -11.29 0.89
CA LEU A 237 -17.60 -11.90 0.63
C LEU A 237 -18.59 -11.72 1.80
N ASN A 238 -18.12 -11.53 3.01
CA ASN A 238 -18.94 -11.41 4.20
C ASN A 238 -19.61 -10.01 4.33
N THR A 239 -19.19 -9.05 3.51
CA THR A 239 -19.65 -7.66 3.59
C THR A 239 -21.12 -7.52 3.19
N ALA A 240 -21.51 -7.99 2.01
CA ALA A 240 -22.91 -7.91 1.55
C ALA A 240 -23.88 -8.69 2.46
N PRO A 241 -23.59 -9.92 2.91
CA PRO A 241 -24.43 -10.62 3.89
C PRO A 241 -24.53 -9.88 5.23
N THR A 242 -23.48 -9.20 5.66
CA THR A 242 -23.51 -8.36 6.88
C THR A 242 -24.47 -7.17 6.70
N ILE A 243 -24.41 -6.49 5.55
CA ILE A 243 -25.33 -5.41 5.20
C ILE A 243 -26.77 -5.95 5.12
N ALA A 244 -26.98 -7.09 4.45
CA ALA A 244 -28.29 -7.73 4.36
C ALA A 244 -28.89 -8.02 5.76
N ARG A 245 -28.07 -8.55 6.67
CA ARG A 245 -28.47 -8.77 8.09
C ARG A 245 -28.89 -7.47 8.77
N ILE A 246 -28.08 -6.39 8.65
CA ILE A 246 -28.40 -5.07 9.25
C ILE A 246 -29.75 -4.55 8.73
N LEU A 247 -30.00 -4.72 7.43
CA LEU A 247 -31.22 -4.25 6.77
C LEU A 247 -32.40 -5.22 6.89
N GLY A 248 -32.23 -6.40 7.50
CA GLY A 248 -33.26 -7.42 7.62
C GLY A 248 -33.68 -8.03 6.28
N LEU A 249 -32.72 -8.23 5.36
CA LEU A 249 -32.94 -8.82 4.04
C LEU A 249 -32.59 -10.31 4.04
N LYS A 250 -33.28 -11.07 3.19
CA LYS A 250 -32.96 -12.48 2.91
C LYS A 250 -31.95 -12.55 1.77
N THR A 251 -30.83 -13.23 2.00
CA THR A 251 -29.78 -13.47 1.01
C THR A 251 -30.15 -14.65 0.08
N PRO A 252 -29.78 -14.63 -1.19
CA PRO A 252 -29.90 -15.80 -2.07
C PRO A 252 -28.88 -16.88 -1.67
N VAL A 253 -29.12 -18.12 -2.06
CA VAL A 253 -28.25 -19.27 -1.72
C VAL A 253 -26.91 -19.22 -2.45
N GLU A 254 -26.84 -18.51 -3.55
CA GLU A 254 -25.63 -18.27 -4.34
C GLU A 254 -24.65 -17.32 -3.66
N TRP A 255 -25.07 -16.61 -2.61
CA TRP A 255 -24.18 -15.84 -1.76
C TRP A 255 -23.53 -16.77 -0.74
N ILE A 256 -22.28 -17.11 -0.96
CA ILE A 256 -21.50 -18.03 -0.10
C ILE A 256 -20.89 -17.33 1.12
N GLY A 257 -20.82 -16.01 1.10
CA GLY A 257 -20.40 -15.20 2.24
C GLY A 257 -21.39 -15.32 3.41
N ARG A 258 -20.90 -15.09 4.63
CA ARG A 258 -21.67 -15.11 5.87
C ARG A 258 -21.69 -13.75 6.54
N PRO A 259 -22.73 -13.37 7.30
CA PRO A 259 -22.68 -12.17 8.12
C PRO A 259 -21.55 -12.25 9.16
N VAL A 260 -20.80 -11.18 9.34
CA VAL A 260 -19.77 -11.04 10.41
C VAL A 260 -20.48 -10.87 11.75
N SER A 261 -21.06 -11.97 12.23
CA SER A 261 -21.92 -11.98 13.44
C SER A 261 -21.15 -11.59 14.70
N GLU A 262 -19.85 -11.89 14.71
CA GLU A 262 -18.92 -11.66 15.79
C GLU A 262 -18.69 -10.15 16.08
N ALA A 263 -18.97 -9.31 15.09
CA ALA A 263 -18.90 -7.85 15.27
C ALA A 263 -20.06 -7.29 16.12
N PHE A 264 -21.13 -8.05 16.31
CA PHE A 264 -22.34 -7.56 16.97
C PHE A 264 -22.48 -8.04 18.42
N ILE A 265 -23.22 -7.27 19.20
CA ILE A 265 -23.59 -7.64 20.57
C ILE A 265 -24.60 -8.81 20.48
N LEU A 266 -24.15 -9.99 20.84
CA LEU A 266 -24.99 -11.19 20.89
C LEU A 266 -25.58 -11.32 22.31
N LYS A 267 -26.89 -11.49 22.40
CA LYS A 267 -27.56 -11.78 23.68
C LYS A 267 -27.03 -13.11 24.25
N GLY A 268 -26.36 -13.05 25.41
CA GLY A 268 -25.89 -14.24 26.16
C GLY A 268 -24.51 -14.76 25.78
N ALA A 269 -23.81 -14.18 24.82
CA ALA A 269 -22.45 -14.57 24.47
C ALA A 269 -21.42 -13.61 25.10
N LYS A 270 -20.56 -14.16 25.98
CA LYS A 270 -19.29 -13.47 26.34
C LYS A 270 -18.28 -13.79 25.24
N ALA A 271 -18.30 -13.05 24.16
CA ALA A 271 -17.25 -13.15 23.15
C ALA A 271 -15.93 -12.65 23.77
N LYS A 272 -14.94 -13.53 23.88
CA LYS A 272 -13.56 -13.15 24.22
C LYS A 272 -12.89 -12.61 22.97
N HIS A 273 -13.17 -11.37 22.63
CA HIS A 273 -12.41 -10.66 21.59
C HIS A 273 -11.36 -9.77 22.26
N GLY A 274 -10.16 -9.72 21.70
CA GLY A 274 -9.15 -8.75 22.13
C GLY A 274 -9.65 -7.32 21.87
N GLN A 275 -9.27 -6.38 22.73
CA GLN A 275 -9.48 -4.97 22.42
C GLN A 275 -8.43 -4.54 21.39
N TYR A 276 -8.85 -3.82 20.38
CA TYR A 276 -7.93 -3.24 19.43
C TYR A 276 -7.06 -2.17 20.09
N VAL A 277 -5.76 -2.28 19.91
CA VAL A 277 -4.77 -1.26 20.25
C VAL A 277 -3.98 -0.95 19.00
N SER A 278 -3.97 0.32 18.58
CA SER A 278 -3.27 0.73 17.35
C SER A 278 -1.78 0.49 17.46
N LYS A 279 -1.20 -0.04 16.37
CA LYS A 279 0.24 -0.23 16.20
C LYS A 279 0.96 1.12 16.35
N PRO A 280 2.12 1.19 17.02
CA PRO A 280 2.91 2.43 17.05
C PRO A 280 3.29 2.88 15.64
N ARG A 281 3.37 4.19 15.43
CA ARG A 281 3.93 4.81 14.22
C ARG A 281 5.33 5.32 14.53
N CYS A 282 6.21 5.32 13.53
CA CYS A 282 7.57 5.86 13.61
C CYS A 282 7.70 7.01 12.62
N SER A 283 8.35 8.08 13.02
CA SER A 283 8.58 9.27 12.20
C SER A 283 9.43 9.01 10.96
N LEU A 284 10.25 7.94 10.98
CA LEU A 284 11.13 7.57 9.88
C LEU A 284 10.79 6.18 9.34
N PRO A 285 10.87 5.98 8.02
CA PRO A 285 10.77 4.65 7.39
C PRO A 285 12.01 3.80 7.68
N ASP A 286 11.95 2.52 7.28
CA ASP A 286 13.13 1.69 7.13
C ASP A 286 14.10 2.32 6.13
N GLY A 287 15.40 2.17 6.33
CA GLY A 287 16.36 2.67 5.36
C GLY A 287 17.76 2.90 5.91
N ALA A 288 18.63 3.33 4.99
CA ALA A 288 20.01 3.72 5.26
C ALA A 288 20.11 5.23 5.45
N TYR A 289 20.92 5.66 6.41
CA TYR A 289 21.04 7.05 6.82
C TYR A 289 22.52 7.45 6.95
N PRO A 290 22.94 8.61 6.42
CA PRO A 290 24.35 9.05 6.45
C PRO A 290 24.80 9.58 7.81
N GLY A 291 23.95 9.59 8.82
CA GLY A 291 24.28 10.09 10.16
C GLY A 291 23.13 9.97 11.15
N PRO A 292 23.34 10.40 12.41
CA PRO A 292 22.36 10.24 13.48
C PRO A 292 20.97 10.75 13.12
N GLN A 293 19.93 10.00 13.48
CA GLN A 293 18.53 10.30 13.21
C GLN A 293 17.74 10.44 14.50
N GLN A 294 16.81 11.38 14.52
CA GLN A 294 15.85 11.53 15.61
C GLN A 294 14.60 10.71 15.32
N ILE A 295 14.24 9.82 16.24
CA ILE A 295 13.07 8.96 16.18
C ILE A 295 11.96 9.52 17.07
N GLU A 296 10.79 9.70 16.48
CA GLU A 296 9.55 9.96 17.21
C GLU A 296 8.60 8.77 17.03
N LEU A 297 8.03 8.28 18.15
CA LEU A 297 7.02 7.25 18.15
C LEU A 297 5.67 7.85 18.61
N SER A 298 4.58 7.44 17.95
CA SER A 298 3.25 7.88 18.29
C SER A 298 2.24 6.72 18.23
N THR A 299 1.08 6.90 18.88
CA THR A 299 -0.06 5.97 18.81
C THR A 299 -1.35 6.77 18.88
N THR A 300 -2.36 6.35 18.14
CA THR A 300 -3.68 6.99 18.14
C THR A 300 -4.56 6.53 19.33
N ARG A 301 -4.19 5.43 19.98
CA ARG A 301 -4.93 4.93 21.15
C ARG A 301 -4.67 5.81 22.37
N GLN A 302 -5.67 6.59 22.79
CA GLN A 302 -5.58 7.40 23.99
C GLN A 302 -5.32 6.52 25.23
N GLY A 303 -4.34 6.92 26.05
CA GLY A 303 -3.94 6.21 27.26
C GLY A 303 -3.08 4.95 27.03
N ALA A 304 -2.76 4.59 25.80
CA ALA A 304 -1.79 3.55 25.53
C ALA A 304 -0.36 4.04 25.77
N ILE A 305 0.48 3.14 26.27
CA ILE A 305 1.91 3.40 26.51
C ILE A 305 2.71 2.64 25.45
N ILE A 306 3.64 3.34 24.82
CA ILE A 306 4.55 2.71 23.84
C ILE A 306 5.78 2.20 24.58
N TYR A 307 6.11 0.91 24.35
CA TYR A 307 7.37 0.28 24.77
C TYR A 307 8.17 -0.11 23.55
N TYR A 308 9.51 -0.04 23.63
CA TYR A 308 10.36 -0.32 22.49
C TYR A 308 11.69 -0.96 22.85
N SER A 309 12.33 -1.59 21.86
CA SER A 309 13.70 -2.10 21.86
C SER A 309 14.43 -1.61 20.62
N LEU A 310 15.78 -1.58 20.68
CA LEU A 310 16.65 -1.22 19.54
C LEU A 310 17.53 -2.37 19.06
N ASN A 311 17.40 -3.53 19.68
CA ASN A 311 18.19 -4.74 19.39
C ASN A 311 17.37 -5.82 18.68
N GLY A 312 16.17 -5.50 18.19
CA GLY A 312 15.29 -6.46 17.52
C GLY A 312 14.53 -7.43 18.45
N SER A 313 14.73 -7.36 19.78
CA SER A 313 13.94 -8.17 20.72
C SER A 313 12.48 -7.72 20.74
N ALA A 314 11.55 -8.65 20.98
CA ALA A 314 10.12 -8.33 21.10
C ALA A 314 9.88 -7.42 22.32
N PRO A 315 9.32 -6.20 22.16
CA PRO A 315 9.04 -5.31 23.27
C PRO A 315 7.78 -5.73 24.04
N GLY A 316 7.76 -5.42 25.34
CA GLY A 316 6.65 -5.64 26.25
C GLY A 316 6.68 -4.65 27.40
N ALA A 317 5.81 -4.79 28.42
CA ALA A 317 5.71 -3.86 29.53
C ALA A 317 7.00 -3.72 30.36
N ALA A 318 7.93 -4.66 30.26
CA ALA A 318 9.26 -4.60 30.90
C ALA A 318 10.32 -3.90 30.03
N SER A 319 10.00 -3.59 28.78
CA SER A 319 10.92 -2.92 27.85
C SER A 319 10.98 -1.41 28.13
N LYS A 320 11.88 -0.71 27.41
CA LYS A 320 12.01 0.74 27.55
C LYS A 320 10.74 1.44 27.14
N LYS A 321 10.23 2.29 28.03
CA LYS A 321 9.06 3.12 27.78
C LYS A 321 9.42 4.33 26.93
N TYR A 322 8.66 4.61 25.89
CA TYR A 322 8.80 5.83 25.10
C TYR A 322 8.15 7.01 25.84
N THR A 323 8.93 8.07 26.06
CA THR A 323 8.48 9.29 26.74
C THR A 323 8.78 10.57 25.99
N ALA A 324 9.76 10.52 25.07
CA ALA A 324 10.18 11.66 24.25
C ALA A 324 10.97 11.15 23.04
N PRO A 325 11.11 11.95 21.96
CA PRO A 325 11.99 11.66 20.85
C PRO A 325 13.42 11.31 21.29
N PHE A 326 14.05 10.35 20.63
CA PHE A 326 15.40 9.90 20.94
C PHE A 326 16.25 9.76 19.67
N THR A 327 17.55 9.86 19.81
CA THR A 327 18.49 9.75 18.69
C THR A 327 19.02 8.33 18.57
N ILE A 328 19.08 7.83 17.34
CA ILE A 328 19.83 6.62 16.94
C ILE A 328 21.00 7.03 16.05
N SER A 329 22.14 6.34 16.20
CA SER A 329 23.37 6.64 15.46
C SER A 329 24.16 5.39 15.07
N LYS A 330 23.57 4.21 15.25
CA LYS A 330 24.16 2.91 14.90
C LYS A 330 23.10 2.01 14.33
N ASN A 331 23.50 1.06 13.49
CA ASN A 331 22.63 0.02 12.95
C ASN A 331 21.78 -0.59 14.07
N CYS A 332 20.48 -0.60 13.88
CA CYS A 332 19.57 -1.15 14.87
C CYS A 332 18.27 -1.62 14.23
N ILE A 333 17.63 -2.57 14.92
CA ILE A 333 16.27 -2.99 14.61
C ILE A 333 15.39 -2.47 15.75
N LEU A 334 14.67 -1.37 15.45
CA LEU A 334 13.65 -0.82 16.33
C LEU A 334 12.43 -1.73 16.27
N LYS A 335 12.02 -2.23 17.43
CA LYS A 335 10.69 -2.81 17.61
C LYS A 335 9.91 -2.02 18.64
N ALA A 336 8.63 -1.73 18.38
CA ALA A 336 7.78 -1.00 19.31
C ALA A 336 6.38 -1.61 19.39
N VAL A 337 5.75 -1.52 20.56
CA VAL A 337 4.40 -2.00 20.85
C VAL A 337 3.65 -0.98 21.66
N SER A 338 2.36 -0.75 21.34
CA SER A 338 1.44 0.03 22.20
C SER A 338 0.73 -0.92 23.16
N ILE A 339 0.69 -0.59 24.45
CA ILE A 339 -0.02 -1.37 25.49
C ILE A 339 -1.07 -0.49 26.16
N SER A 340 -2.30 -0.99 26.23
CA SER A 340 -3.42 -0.36 26.93
C SER A 340 -4.09 -1.38 27.86
N GLY A 341 -3.88 -1.23 29.18
CA GLY A 341 -4.27 -2.24 30.16
C GLY A 341 -3.56 -3.58 29.94
N THR A 342 -4.33 -4.63 29.70
CA THR A 342 -3.79 -5.98 29.41
C THR A 342 -3.65 -6.26 27.89
N ASN A 343 -4.08 -5.34 27.02
CA ASN A 343 -4.09 -5.53 25.58
C ASN A 343 -2.87 -4.85 24.96
N SER A 344 -2.26 -5.52 23.98
CA SER A 344 -1.14 -5.02 23.19
C SER A 344 -1.48 -4.93 21.71
N SER A 345 -0.86 -3.97 21.05
CA SER A 345 -0.93 -3.87 19.57
C SER A 345 -0.10 -4.95 18.89
N GLN A 346 -0.18 -4.99 17.56
CA GLN A 346 0.88 -5.59 16.76
C GLN A 346 2.18 -4.82 16.96
N VAL A 347 3.31 -5.51 16.74
CA VAL A 347 4.65 -4.93 16.89
C VAL A 347 5.02 -4.16 15.61
N LEU A 348 5.38 -2.89 15.75
CA LEU A 348 6.09 -2.14 14.73
C LEU A 348 7.53 -2.69 14.65
N THR A 349 8.03 -2.92 13.45
CA THR A 349 9.45 -3.22 13.21
C THR A 349 10.00 -2.21 12.21
N ARG A 350 11.17 -1.63 12.50
CA ARG A 350 11.93 -0.75 11.61
C ARG A 350 13.40 -1.11 11.64
N MET A 351 14.02 -1.17 10.47
CA MET A 351 15.45 -1.42 10.33
C MET A 351 16.14 -0.13 9.93
N PHE A 352 17.16 0.27 10.70
CA PHE A 352 17.96 1.45 10.44
C PHE A 352 19.40 1.02 10.21
N THR A 353 19.93 1.34 9.04
CA THR A 353 21.34 1.12 8.67
C THR A 353 22.03 2.48 8.60
N PHE A 354 23.22 2.57 9.16
CA PHE A 354 24.04 3.79 9.10
C PHE A 354 25.23 3.54 8.20
N VAL A 355 25.35 4.36 7.15
CA VAL A 355 26.40 4.24 6.15
C VAL A 355 27.69 4.84 6.71
N GLU A 356 28.75 4.03 6.83
CA GLU A 356 30.05 4.49 7.26
C GLU A 356 30.92 4.95 6.07
N GLY A 357 31.78 5.92 6.31
CA GLY A 357 32.78 6.35 5.32
C GLY A 357 32.26 7.28 4.23
N ILE A 358 30.96 7.56 4.15
CA ILE A 358 30.34 8.50 3.20
C ILE A 358 29.74 9.66 3.97
N LYS A 359 30.17 10.88 3.64
CA LYS A 359 29.65 12.12 4.25
C LYS A 359 28.33 12.53 3.63
N SER A 360 28.20 12.41 2.31
CA SER A 360 26.98 12.68 1.58
C SER A 360 27.01 12.05 0.19
N ALA A 361 25.82 11.77 -0.33
CA ALA A 361 25.63 11.36 -1.72
C ALA A 361 24.41 12.08 -2.30
N SER A 362 24.44 12.34 -3.60
CA SER A 362 23.34 12.98 -4.32
C SER A 362 23.16 12.39 -5.72
N LEU A 363 21.93 12.22 -6.13
CA LEU A 363 21.58 11.80 -7.49
C LEU A 363 21.39 13.04 -8.38
N THR A 364 21.92 13.00 -9.58
CA THR A 364 21.69 14.02 -10.61
C THR A 364 20.30 13.81 -11.24
N THR A 365 19.96 12.57 -11.55
CA THR A 365 18.63 12.16 -12.04
C THR A 365 17.89 11.45 -10.91
N GLN A 366 16.64 11.83 -10.65
CA GLN A 366 15.83 11.12 -9.66
C GLN A 366 15.26 9.83 -10.25
N PRO A 367 15.21 8.74 -9.48
CA PRO A 367 14.55 7.52 -9.91
C PRO A 367 13.05 7.75 -10.14
N SER A 368 12.43 6.90 -10.93
CA SER A 368 10.98 6.88 -11.08
C SER A 368 10.31 6.74 -9.70
N PRO A 369 9.26 7.52 -9.40
CA PRO A 369 8.50 7.38 -8.15
C PRO A 369 7.99 5.95 -7.91
N LYS A 370 7.72 5.20 -8.96
CA LYS A 370 7.29 3.79 -8.90
C LYS A 370 8.39 2.87 -8.32
N TYR A 371 9.66 3.21 -8.56
CA TYR A 371 10.83 2.44 -8.12
C TYR A 371 11.87 3.38 -7.51
N ALA A 372 11.46 4.11 -6.48
CA ALA A 372 12.30 5.12 -5.83
C ALA A 372 13.37 4.53 -4.89
N GLY A 373 13.32 3.22 -4.63
CA GLY A 373 14.16 2.58 -3.63
C GLY A 373 13.91 3.12 -2.22
N SER A 374 14.87 2.91 -1.33
CA SER A 374 14.83 3.42 0.06
C SER A 374 15.62 4.73 0.25
N GLY A 375 15.83 5.49 -0.81
CA GLY A 375 16.59 6.76 -0.81
C GLY A 375 18.07 6.57 -1.13
N VAL A 376 18.75 7.68 -1.48
CA VAL A 376 20.13 7.65 -2.00
C VAL A 376 21.14 6.95 -1.08
N SER A 377 20.94 6.99 0.23
CA SER A 377 21.83 6.32 1.19
C SER A 377 21.74 4.79 1.15
N ALA A 378 20.63 4.24 0.63
CA ALA A 378 20.48 2.81 0.44
C ALA A 378 21.42 2.24 -0.64
N LEU A 379 21.92 3.09 -1.54
CA LEU A 379 22.96 2.71 -2.50
C LEU A 379 24.33 2.36 -1.85
N PHE A 380 24.45 2.46 -0.54
CA PHE A 380 25.71 2.28 0.20
C PHE A 380 25.51 1.46 1.48
N ASP A 381 24.43 0.70 1.59
CA ASP A 381 24.11 -0.05 2.81
C ASP A 381 24.66 -1.49 2.82
N GLY A 382 25.32 -1.90 1.74
CA GLY A 382 25.91 -3.23 1.56
C GLY A 382 24.88 -4.29 1.17
N LEU A 383 23.66 -3.91 0.80
CA LEU A 383 22.59 -4.85 0.45
C LEU A 383 22.38 -4.89 -1.06
N ILE A 384 22.87 -5.95 -1.68
CA ILE A 384 22.63 -6.23 -3.10
C ILE A 384 21.14 -6.56 -3.32
N GLY A 385 20.57 -5.99 -4.37
CA GLY A 385 19.18 -6.22 -4.76
C GLY A 385 18.91 -7.68 -5.15
N SER A 386 17.71 -8.17 -4.84
CA SER A 386 17.30 -9.51 -5.28
C SER A 386 16.80 -9.49 -6.74
N ALA A 387 16.59 -10.65 -7.36
CA ALA A 387 16.00 -10.76 -8.70
C ALA A 387 14.54 -10.24 -8.79
N ASN A 388 13.97 -9.81 -7.67
CA ASN A 388 12.64 -9.22 -7.60
C ASN A 388 12.73 -7.68 -7.69
N GLN A 389 12.39 -7.12 -8.87
CA GLN A 389 12.45 -5.68 -9.15
C GLN A 389 11.43 -4.82 -8.37
N THR A 390 10.47 -5.41 -7.71
CA THR A 390 9.39 -4.66 -7.03
C THR A 390 9.60 -4.51 -5.54
N ASN A 391 10.71 -5.03 -5.01
CA ASN A 391 11.11 -4.72 -3.65
C ASN A 391 11.76 -3.31 -3.59
N ASN A 392 11.76 -2.68 -2.43
CA ASN A 392 12.31 -1.33 -2.23
C ASN A 392 13.86 -1.28 -2.28
N GLN A 393 14.55 -2.34 -2.72
CA GLN A 393 16.01 -2.39 -2.87
C GLN A 393 16.47 -1.72 -4.16
N TRP A 394 15.59 -1.58 -5.17
CA TRP A 394 15.93 -1.07 -6.49
C TRP A 394 15.49 0.36 -6.72
N MET A 395 16.37 1.15 -7.30
CA MET A 395 16.04 2.44 -7.91
C MET A 395 15.93 2.25 -9.43
N GLY A 396 14.75 2.54 -10.01
CA GLY A 396 14.48 2.38 -11.44
C GLY A 396 14.46 3.70 -12.20
N PHE A 397 15.14 3.74 -13.35
CA PHE A 397 15.25 4.90 -14.25
C PHE A 397 14.67 4.51 -15.62
N GLU A 398 13.57 5.15 -16.03
CA GLU A 398 12.85 4.83 -17.26
C GLU A 398 13.35 5.69 -18.44
N GLY A 399 14.24 5.14 -19.26
CA GLY A 399 14.86 5.86 -20.36
C GLY A 399 15.91 6.90 -19.92
N ASP A 400 16.06 7.13 -18.62
CA ASP A 400 16.99 8.09 -18.04
C ASP A 400 18.25 7.40 -17.51
N ASN A 401 19.36 8.15 -17.43
CA ASN A 401 20.62 7.66 -16.89
C ASN A 401 20.63 7.69 -15.36
N PHE A 402 21.35 6.76 -14.76
CA PHE A 402 21.76 6.84 -13.37
C PHE A 402 23.02 7.69 -13.26
N GLU A 403 23.06 8.63 -12.31
CA GLU A 403 24.28 9.35 -11.96
C GLU A 403 24.25 9.73 -10.48
N VAL A 404 25.26 9.27 -9.74
CA VAL A 404 25.44 9.59 -8.32
C VAL A 404 26.79 10.27 -8.09
N THR A 405 26.79 11.34 -7.29
CA THR A 405 27.98 12.00 -6.78
C THR A 405 28.11 11.72 -5.29
N VAL A 406 29.29 11.25 -4.86
CA VAL A 406 29.61 10.84 -3.50
C VAL A 406 30.72 11.72 -2.92
N ASN A 407 30.52 12.21 -1.69
CA ASN A 407 31.54 12.90 -0.89
C ASN A 407 31.99 11.96 0.25
N LEU A 408 33.24 11.56 0.25
CA LEU A 408 33.83 10.71 1.29
C LEU A 408 34.20 11.49 2.57
N GLY A 409 34.04 12.82 2.52
CA GLY A 409 34.34 13.69 3.67
C GLY A 409 35.80 14.14 3.77
N GLU A 410 36.72 13.33 3.35
CA GLU A 410 38.17 13.56 3.28
C GLU A 410 38.77 12.75 2.14
N VAL A 411 40.01 13.04 1.77
CA VAL A 411 40.73 12.24 0.76
C VAL A 411 41.03 10.86 1.32
N LYS A 412 40.55 9.83 0.61
CA LYS A 412 40.70 8.43 0.98
C LYS A 412 41.24 7.59 -0.17
N PRO A 413 41.99 6.50 0.13
CA PRO A 413 42.33 5.51 -0.88
C PRO A 413 41.08 4.79 -1.35
N VAL A 414 40.96 4.58 -2.67
CA VAL A 414 39.87 3.83 -3.31
C VAL A 414 40.49 2.75 -4.19
N LYS A 415 40.18 1.47 -3.91
CA LYS A 415 40.72 0.32 -4.62
C LYS A 415 39.80 -0.17 -5.73
N ALA A 416 38.48 -0.11 -5.49
CA ALA A 416 37.50 -0.52 -6.47
C ALA A 416 36.25 0.38 -6.39
N LEU A 417 35.57 0.52 -7.53
CA LEU A 417 34.25 1.13 -7.66
C LEU A 417 33.35 0.21 -8.49
N GLY A 418 32.11 0.03 -8.04
CA GLY A 418 31.13 -0.78 -8.72
C GLY A 418 29.71 -0.29 -8.53
N ILE A 419 28.81 -0.81 -9.36
CA ILE A 419 27.36 -0.69 -9.17
C ILE A 419 26.69 -2.06 -9.35
N ASP A 420 25.73 -2.37 -8.50
CA ASP A 420 24.84 -3.52 -8.69
C ASP A 420 23.65 -3.09 -9.54
N VAL A 421 23.44 -3.79 -10.65
CA VAL A 421 22.37 -3.52 -11.63
C VAL A 421 21.55 -4.77 -11.87
N LEU A 422 20.29 -4.62 -12.25
CA LEU A 422 19.41 -5.74 -12.58
C LEU A 422 19.32 -5.93 -14.09
N GLN A 423 19.49 -7.19 -14.54
CA GLN A 423 19.14 -7.62 -15.89
C GLN A 423 17.89 -8.50 -15.85
N LEU A 424 16.78 -8.04 -16.43
CA LEU A 424 15.53 -8.79 -16.52
C LEU A 424 14.75 -8.34 -17.78
N PRO A 425 15.19 -8.78 -18.99
CA PRO A 425 14.61 -8.30 -20.26
C PRO A 425 13.10 -8.55 -20.38
N ALA A 426 12.59 -9.63 -19.78
CA ALA A 426 11.14 -9.92 -19.73
C ALA A 426 10.32 -8.81 -19.04
N SER A 427 10.96 -8.03 -18.16
CA SER A 427 10.37 -6.87 -17.46
C SER A 427 10.86 -5.52 -18.04
N LEU A 428 11.45 -5.50 -19.23
CA LEU A 428 12.05 -4.35 -19.91
C LEU A 428 13.22 -3.71 -19.15
N ILE A 429 13.90 -4.47 -18.28
CA ILE A 429 15.04 -4.03 -17.48
C ILE A 429 16.32 -4.54 -18.13
N PHE A 430 17.21 -3.62 -18.50
CA PHE A 430 18.42 -3.92 -19.25
C PHE A 430 19.66 -3.39 -18.53
N LEU A 431 20.81 -4.02 -18.80
CA LEU A 431 22.11 -3.48 -18.41
C LEU A 431 22.35 -2.11 -19.06
N PRO A 432 23.10 -1.22 -18.40
CA PRO A 432 23.51 0.05 -19.01
C PRO A 432 24.43 -0.21 -20.23
N SER A 433 24.42 0.71 -21.20
CA SER A 433 25.36 0.66 -22.32
C SER A 433 26.82 0.89 -21.89
N SER A 434 26.99 1.67 -20.83
CA SER A 434 28.30 1.92 -20.20
C SER A 434 28.15 2.34 -18.74
N VAL A 435 29.20 2.08 -17.93
CA VAL A 435 29.37 2.64 -16.60
C VAL A 435 30.68 3.41 -16.54
N GLU A 436 30.62 4.70 -16.25
CA GLU A 436 31.75 5.60 -16.18
C GLU A 436 32.05 5.95 -14.72
N PHE A 437 33.31 5.85 -14.32
CA PHE A 437 33.82 6.16 -12.99
C PHE A 437 34.69 7.40 -13.01
N TYR A 438 34.42 8.37 -12.14
CA TYR A 438 35.12 9.63 -12.05
C TYR A 438 35.62 9.91 -10.64
N SER A 439 36.70 10.70 -10.51
CA SER A 439 37.18 11.30 -9.26
C SER A 439 37.24 12.81 -9.34
N SER A 440 37.21 13.46 -8.17
CA SER A 440 37.38 14.89 -8.04
C SER A 440 37.96 15.23 -6.65
N ASP A 441 38.78 16.31 -6.60
CA ASP A 441 39.33 16.83 -5.37
C ASP A 441 38.48 17.97 -4.82
N ASP A 442 37.76 18.69 -5.68
CA ASP A 442 36.97 19.89 -5.34
C ASP A 442 35.44 19.64 -5.35
N GLY A 443 34.98 18.48 -5.84
CA GLY A 443 33.56 18.11 -6.00
C GLY A 443 32.87 18.86 -7.15
N ILE A 444 33.59 19.61 -7.98
CA ILE A 444 33.10 20.42 -9.11
C ILE A 444 33.64 19.86 -10.42
N THR A 445 34.96 19.71 -10.51
CA THR A 445 35.68 19.25 -11.69
C THR A 445 35.94 17.76 -11.56
N PHE A 446 35.29 16.95 -12.38
CA PHE A 446 35.40 15.49 -12.36
C PHE A 446 36.28 14.99 -13.51
N LYS A 447 37.26 14.16 -13.20
CA LYS A 447 38.13 13.47 -14.15
C LYS A 447 37.67 12.03 -14.36
N LEU A 448 37.45 11.63 -15.59
CA LEU A 448 37.15 10.23 -15.96
C LEU A 448 38.35 9.34 -15.61
N LEU A 449 38.10 8.29 -14.87
CA LEU A 449 39.08 7.27 -14.46
C LEU A 449 39.03 6.06 -15.37
N LYS A 450 37.87 5.43 -15.48
CA LYS A 450 37.64 4.22 -16.27
C LYS A 450 36.18 4.16 -16.73
N THR A 451 35.98 3.40 -17.81
CA THR A 451 34.65 3.01 -18.30
C THR A 451 34.52 1.50 -18.30
N TYR A 452 33.34 1.00 -17.99
CA TYR A 452 32.91 -0.38 -18.12
C TYR A 452 31.86 -0.49 -19.22
N TYR A 453 32.05 -1.40 -20.16
CA TYR A 453 31.08 -1.71 -21.20
C TYR A 453 30.57 -3.15 -21.00
N PRO A 454 29.31 -3.37 -20.61
CA PRO A 454 28.75 -4.72 -20.46
C PRO A 454 28.81 -5.55 -21.75
N SER A 455 28.75 -4.90 -22.90
CA SER A 455 28.84 -5.55 -24.22
C SER A 455 30.24 -6.08 -24.59
N GLU A 456 31.28 -5.74 -23.84
CA GLU A 456 32.67 -6.16 -24.07
C GLU A 456 33.10 -7.33 -23.18
N THR A 457 32.15 -7.93 -22.41
CA THR A 457 32.45 -9.15 -21.63
C THR A 457 32.57 -10.36 -22.53
N GLU A 458 33.53 -11.26 -22.23
CA GLU A 458 33.77 -12.49 -23.03
C GLU A 458 32.53 -13.39 -23.05
N ASP A 459 31.84 -13.49 -21.89
CA ASP A 459 30.58 -14.22 -21.75
C ASP A 459 29.40 -13.28 -21.52
N PRO A 460 28.20 -13.60 -22.04
CA PRO A 460 26.98 -12.86 -21.70
C PRO A 460 26.73 -12.82 -20.20
N LEU A 461 26.40 -11.64 -19.68
CA LEU A 461 26.03 -11.50 -18.29
C LEU A 461 24.66 -12.13 -18.04
N PRO A 462 24.45 -12.82 -16.90
CA PRO A 462 23.22 -13.55 -16.61
C PRO A 462 22.05 -12.62 -16.29
N ASP A 463 20.82 -13.14 -16.44
CA ASP A 463 19.65 -12.49 -15.86
C ASP A 463 19.73 -12.51 -14.34
N GLY A 464 19.28 -11.43 -13.71
CA GLY A 464 19.34 -11.19 -12.28
C GLY A 464 20.26 -10.02 -11.90
N PRO A 465 20.60 -9.88 -10.62
CA PRO A 465 21.56 -8.87 -10.13
C PRO A 465 22.97 -9.12 -10.69
N VAL A 466 23.61 -8.06 -11.14
CA VAL A 466 24.95 -8.10 -11.75
C VAL A 466 25.80 -6.94 -11.21
N MET A 467 26.96 -7.25 -10.61
CA MET A 467 27.92 -6.24 -10.17
C MET A 467 28.85 -5.84 -11.35
N LEU A 468 28.82 -4.55 -11.69
CA LEU A 468 29.68 -3.95 -12.73
C LEU A 468 30.75 -3.11 -12.04
N SER A 469 32.00 -3.59 -11.98
CA SER A 469 33.06 -2.91 -11.20
C SER A 469 34.39 -2.74 -11.94
N ARG A 470 35.24 -1.83 -11.45
CA ARG A 470 36.62 -1.59 -11.88
C ARG A 470 37.52 -1.37 -10.69
N THR A 471 38.73 -1.92 -10.76
CA THR A 471 39.79 -1.73 -9.76
C THR A 471 40.72 -0.56 -10.15
N PHE A 472 41.31 0.07 -9.14
CA PHE A 472 42.22 1.22 -9.29
C PHE A 472 43.51 0.99 -8.50
N VAL A 473 44.60 1.54 -8.99
CA VAL A 473 45.89 1.49 -8.31
C VAL A 473 46.24 2.91 -7.85
N ASN A 474 46.50 3.07 -6.56
CA ASN A 474 46.90 4.35 -5.96
C ASN A 474 45.91 5.50 -6.18
N LEU A 475 44.62 5.23 -6.34
CA LEU A 475 43.61 6.29 -6.40
C LEU A 475 43.37 6.87 -5.00
N GLN A 476 43.57 8.19 -4.89
CA GLN A 476 43.28 8.99 -3.69
C GLN A 476 42.29 10.08 -4.09
N THR A 477 41.16 10.20 -3.42
CA THR A 477 40.14 11.19 -3.79
C THR A 477 39.20 11.48 -2.64
N GLN A 478 38.57 12.64 -2.63
CA GLN A 478 37.48 12.97 -1.70
C GLN A 478 36.11 12.82 -2.36
N TYR A 479 36.03 13.03 -3.67
CA TYR A 479 34.74 12.95 -4.37
C TYR A 479 34.80 11.91 -5.49
N LEU A 480 33.71 11.17 -5.62
CA LEU A 480 33.51 10.19 -6.67
C LEU A 480 32.22 10.52 -7.42
N ARG A 481 32.19 10.18 -8.71
CA ARG A 481 30.97 10.18 -9.49
C ARG A 481 30.90 8.89 -10.30
N ILE A 482 29.73 8.28 -10.31
CA ILE A 482 29.44 7.08 -11.07
C ILE A 482 28.24 7.36 -11.94
N LYS A 483 28.38 7.13 -13.25
CA LYS A 483 27.32 7.32 -14.24
C LYS A 483 27.09 6.03 -15.00
N ALA A 484 25.86 5.54 -15.02
CA ALA A 484 25.43 4.43 -15.87
C ALA A 484 24.48 4.95 -16.95
N THR A 485 24.83 4.70 -18.21
CA THR A 485 24.06 5.16 -19.36
C THR A 485 23.01 4.14 -19.73
N ASN A 486 21.72 4.50 -19.57
CA ASN A 486 20.58 3.69 -19.98
C ASN A 486 20.60 3.44 -21.49
N LEU A 487 20.08 2.33 -21.97
CA LEU A 487 19.90 2.08 -23.41
C LEU A 487 18.92 3.06 -24.07
N GLY A 488 18.09 3.75 -23.27
CA GLY A 488 17.05 4.66 -23.73
C GLY A 488 15.80 3.94 -24.19
N THR A 489 15.95 3.00 -25.14
CA THR A 489 14.86 2.17 -25.66
C THR A 489 15.21 0.69 -25.63
N CYS A 490 14.20 -0.15 -25.50
CA CYS A 490 14.34 -1.61 -25.56
C CYS A 490 14.87 -2.01 -26.95
N PRO A 491 15.90 -2.88 -27.00
CA PRO A 491 16.53 -3.29 -28.24
C PRO A 491 15.59 -4.06 -29.20
N ALA A 492 15.86 -3.99 -30.49
CA ALA A 492 15.13 -4.75 -31.51
C ALA A 492 15.21 -6.26 -31.26
N GLY A 493 14.11 -6.97 -31.45
CA GLY A 493 13.97 -8.41 -31.22
C GLY A 493 13.84 -8.84 -29.76
N LEU A 494 13.82 -7.90 -28.81
CA LEU A 494 13.59 -8.17 -27.38
C LEU A 494 12.20 -7.69 -26.93
N PRO A 495 11.69 -8.19 -25.79
CA PRO A 495 10.43 -7.71 -25.22
C PRO A 495 10.39 -6.19 -25.10
N GLY A 496 9.28 -5.57 -25.52
CA GLY A 496 9.10 -4.14 -25.46
C GLY A 496 9.87 -3.33 -26.49
N GLU A 497 10.32 -3.93 -27.60
CA GLU A 497 11.06 -3.24 -28.67
C GLU A 497 10.52 -1.82 -28.95
N GLY A 498 11.41 -0.82 -28.90
CA GLY A 498 11.09 0.58 -29.13
C GLY A 498 10.42 1.31 -27.94
N GLN A 499 10.00 0.62 -26.90
CA GLN A 499 9.56 1.24 -25.66
C GLN A 499 10.75 1.74 -24.84
N LYS A 500 10.51 2.60 -23.84
CA LYS A 500 11.58 3.02 -22.93
C LYS A 500 12.15 1.84 -22.15
N ALA A 501 13.47 1.75 -22.15
CA ALA A 501 14.19 0.74 -21.37
C ALA A 501 14.32 1.20 -19.91
N TRP A 502 14.22 0.26 -18.98
CA TRP A 502 14.51 0.49 -17.57
C TRP A 502 15.97 0.18 -17.24
N LEU A 503 16.60 1.04 -16.45
CA LEU A 503 17.85 0.78 -15.75
C LEU A 503 17.56 0.71 -14.24
N PHE A 504 17.96 -0.37 -13.58
CA PHE A 504 17.75 -0.58 -12.15
C PHE A 504 19.10 -0.69 -11.43
N VAL A 505 19.27 0.09 -10.35
CA VAL A 505 20.48 0.12 -9.52
C VAL A 505 20.09 -0.09 -8.06
N SER A 506 20.79 -0.98 -7.33
CA SER A 506 20.54 -1.24 -5.90
C SER A 506 21.69 -0.82 -5.00
N GLU A 507 22.95 -0.95 -5.43
CA GLU A 507 24.13 -0.73 -4.60
C GLU A 507 25.24 -0.03 -5.38
N VAL A 508 26.03 0.77 -4.68
CA VAL A 508 27.27 1.39 -5.13
C VAL A 508 28.41 0.93 -4.23
N GLU A 509 29.28 0.09 -4.76
CA GLU A 509 30.44 -0.43 -4.05
C GLU A 509 31.62 0.56 -4.11
N ILE A 510 32.21 0.85 -2.95
CA ILE A 510 33.42 1.69 -2.81
C ILE A 510 34.35 0.96 -1.86
N GLU A 511 35.49 0.43 -2.37
CA GLU A 511 36.50 -0.30 -1.59
C GLU A 511 37.78 0.54 -1.40
#